data_f81511eaef643c5b6dfc1283aa5fccdb
#
_entry.id   f81511eaef643c5b6dfc1283aa5fccdb
#
_cell.length_a   1.000
_cell.length_b   1.000
_cell.length_c   1.000
_cell.angle_alpha   90.00
_cell.angle_beta   90.00
_cell.angle_gamma   90.00
#
_symmetry.space_group_name_H-M   'P 1'
#
loop_
_entity.id
_entity.type
_entity.pdbx_description
1 polymer ?
#
loop_
_entity_poly.entity_id
_entity_poly.type
_entity_poly.pdbx_seq_one_letter_code
_entity_poly.pdbx_strand_id
1 'polypeptide(L)'
;MPGCEASHTHTCSNWDSNTGTGTCDTCDYPMTCNHGGSTAWTLDRDSYNDDYHYYYCTICGKGKSEGHNLDAYGNCTICYYSDKTKCQHPNVAGNLTRTNSGDSASHTVTCKNCGKTWPESHTFNNNGSCECGYQCEHPAKDYEPHSNNNGTHSITCGKCGATVKKAATCVDDRNPRGICDICGGPMV
;
A
#
# COMPACT_ATOMS: atom_id res chain seq x y z
N MET A 1 62.95 14.08 -8.92
CA MET A 1 62.18 12.95 -8.40
C MET A 1 62.73 11.72 -9.08
N PRO A 2 63.08 10.64 -8.39
CA PRO A 2 63.41 9.38 -9.06
C PRO A 2 62.18 8.93 -9.79
N GLY A 3 62.25 8.78 -11.11
CA GLY A 3 61.15 8.44 -11.94
C GLY A 3 60.68 7.02 -11.63
N CYS A 4 59.39 6.84 -11.41
CA CYS A 4 58.79 5.52 -11.47
C CYS A 4 58.92 5.04 -12.91
N GLU A 5 59.87 4.10 -13.15
CA GLU A 5 60.06 3.54 -14.47
C GLU A 5 58.78 2.82 -14.92
N ALA A 6 58.35 3.04 -16.14
CA ALA A 6 57.10 2.58 -16.74
C ALA A 6 57.00 1.04 -16.92
N SER A 7 57.66 0.25 -16.08
CA SER A 7 57.84 -1.20 -16.26
C SER A 7 57.05 -2.09 -15.31
N HIS A 8 56.25 -1.52 -14.38
CA HIS A 8 55.43 -2.33 -13.46
C HIS A 8 53.99 -1.80 -13.38
N THR A 9 53.09 -2.70 -13.06
CA THR A 9 51.69 -2.33 -12.73
C THR A 9 51.68 -1.73 -11.33
N HIS A 10 51.12 -0.49 -11.19
CA HIS A 10 51.01 0.12 -9.91
C HIS A 10 49.95 -0.58 -9.07
N THR A 11 50.30 -1.02 -7.87
CA THR A 11 49.42 -1.54 -6.82
C THR A 11 49.48 -0.65 -5.59
N CYS A 12 48.39 -0.54 -4.87
CA CYS A 12 48.29 0.23 -3.66
C CYS A 12 47.53 -0.57 -2.60
N SER A 13 48.18 -0.83 -1.46
CA SER A 13 47.59 -1.48 -0.30
C SER A 13 47.24 -0.51 0.84
N ASN A 14 47.80 0.71 0.78
CA ASN A 14 47.69 1.74 1.83
C ASN A 14 46.73 2.88 1.48
N TRP A 15 45.55 2.55 1.01
CA TRP A 15 44.53 3.53 0.69
C TRP A 15 44.02 4.29 1.92
N ASP A 16 43.94 5.63 1.79
CA ASP A 16 43.18 6.46 2.73
C ASP A 16 41.70 6.39 2.36
N SER A 17 40.90 5.78 3.22
CA SER A 17 39.47 5.59 3.00
C SER A 17 38.66 6.90 3.02
N ASN A 18 39.16 7.99 3.57
CA ASN A 18 38.50 9.31 3.57
C ASN A 18 38.66 10.00 2.21
N THR A 19 39.83 9.92 1.63
CA THR A 19 40.17 10.63 0.38
C THR A 19 40.07 9.73 -0.85
N GLY A 20 40.27 8.42 -0.72
CA GLY A 20 40.43 7.48 -1.83
C GLY A 20 41.77 7.61 -2.52
N THR A 21 42.77 8.17 -1.82
CA THR A 21 44.14 8.31 -2.31
C THR A 21 45.09 7.37 -1.60
N GLY A 22 46.19 7.06 -2.20
CA GLY A 22 47.25 6.22 -1.64
C GLY A 22 48.54 6.36 -2.43
N THR A 23 49.53 5.54 -2.15
CA THR A 23 50.77 5.51 -2.88
C THR A 23 51.05 4.11 -3.39
N CYS A 24 51.75 4.00 -4.51
CA CYS A 24 52.17 2.72 -5.06
C CYS A 24 53.08 1.99 -4.08
N ASP A 25 52.83 0.72 -3.82
CA ASP A 25 53.59 -0.09 -2.85
C ASP A 25 55.06 -0.26 -3.22
N THR A 26 55.42 0.00 -4.49
CA THR A 26 56.77 -0.24 -5.04
C THR A 26 57.56 1.05 -5.28
N CYS A 27 56.92 2.12 -5.69
CA CYS A 27 57.65 3.32 -6.17
C CYS A 27 57.11 4.66 -5.58
N ASP A 28 56.26 4.62 -4.58
CA ASP A 28 55.64 5.77 -3.92
C ASP A 28 54.89 6.73 -4.85
N TYR A 29 54.51 6.26 -6.08
CA TYR A 29 53.73 7.04 -7.03
C TYR A 29 52.35 7.36 -6.41
N PRO A 30 51.90 8.57 -6.40
CA PRO A 30 50.56 8.93 -5.85
C PRO A 30 49.47 8.34 -6.73
N MET A 31 48.54 7.62 -6.10
CA MET A 31 47.42 6.97 -6.75
C MET A 31 46.09 7.54 -6.24
N THR A 32 45.14 7.62 -7.13
CA THR A 32 43.76 7.96 -6.78
C THR A 32 42.86 6.82 -7.25
N CYS A 33 42.02 6.33 -6.35
CA CYS A 33 41.03 5.30 -6.70
C CYS A 33 39.96 5.90 -7.61
N ASN A 34 39.79 5.32 -8.79
CA ASN A 34 38.70 5.68 -9.70
C ASN A 34 37.36 5.01 -9.34
N HIS A 35 37.35 4.27 -8.22
CA HIS A 35 36.23 3.52 -7.67
C HIS A 35 35.64 2.48 -8.64
N GLY A 36 36.36 2.05 -9.69
CA GLY A 36 36.00 0.94 -10.59
C GLY A 36 34.59 1.00 -11.22
N GLY A 37 34.04 2.20 -11.36
CA GLY A 37 32.65 2.40 -11.75
C GLY A 37 31.66 1.87 -10.69
N SER A 38 30.47 1.45 -11.11
CA SER A 38 29.41 0.94 -10.21
C SER A 38 29.76 -0.40 -9.52
N THR A 39 30.67 -1.19 -10.09
CA THR A 39 30.98 -2.54 -9.61
C THR A 39 31.89 -2.57 -8.39
N ALA A 40 32.61 -1.48 -8.10
CA ALA A 40 33.48 -1.40 -6.93
C ALA A 40 32.76 -0.99 -5.65
N TRP A 41 31.50 -0.59 -5.72
CA TRP A 41 30.72 -0.18 -4.56
C TRP A 41 29.94 -1.34 -3.98
N THR A 42 30.13 -1.63 -2.70
CA THR A 42 29.39 -2.63 -1.95
C THR A 42 28.48 -1.94 -0.95
N LEU A 43 27.21 -2.33 -0.95
CA LEU A 43 26.24 -1.86 0.04
C LEU A 43 26.55 -2.47 1.40
N ASP A 44 26.67 -1.63 2.41
CA ASP A 44 26.62 -2.06 3.80
C ASP A 44 25.15 -2.04 4.27
N ARG A 45 24.51 -3.19 4.29
CA ARG A 45 23.07 -3.32 4.58
C ARG A 45 22.73 -3.04 6.03
N ASP A 46 23.69 -3.19 6.93
CA ASP A 46 23.52 -3.02 8.38
C ASP A 46 23.89 -1.60 8.84
N SER A 47 24.61 -0.86 7.99
CA SER A 47 24.95 0.54 8.23
C SER A 47 23.98 1.48 7.53
N TYR A 48 23.01 2.00 8.28
CA TYR A 48 22.06 3.02 7.82
C TYR A 48 21.64 3.90 9.01
N ASN A 49 21.11 5.06 8.69
CA ASN A 49 20.40 5.93 9.65
C ASN A 49 19.01 6.28 9.10
N ASP A 50 18.32 7.25 9.70
CA ASP A 50 16.97 7.61 9.28
C ASP A 50 16.89 8.23 7.87
N ASP A 51 18.01 8.77 7.36
CA ASP A 51 18.07 9.49 6.09
C ASP A 51 18.73 8.69 4.97
N TYR A 52 19.76 7.88 5.30
CA TYR A 52 20.70 7.30 4.33
C TYR A 52 21.05 5.85 4.62
N HIS A 53 21.33 5.09 3.56
CA HIS A 53 22.14 3.88 3.59
C HIS A 53 23.52 4.13 3.00
N TYR A 54 24.47 3.25 3.33
CA TYR A 54 25.88 3.48 3.06
C TYR A 54 26.45 2.42 2.13
N TYR A 55 27.38 2.86 1.30
CA TYR A 55 28.22 2.00 0.47
C TYR A 55 29.66 2.27 0.77
N TYR A 56 30.50 1.29 0.54
CA TYR A 56 31.97 1.45 0.56
C TYR A 56 32.59 0.90 -0.71
N CYS A 57 33.68 1.53 -1.14
CA CYS A 57 34.48 1.04 -2.27
C CYS A 57 35.33 -0.15 -1.83
N THR A 58 35.20 -1.28 -2.49
CA THR A 58 35.97 -2.50 -2.17
C THR A 58 37.46 -2.38 -2.44
N ILE A 59 37.88 -1.37 -3.19
CA ILE A 59 39.29 -1.13 -3.54
C ILE A 59 39.97 -0.26 -2.46
N CYS A 60 39.39 0.89 -2.11
CA CYS A 60 40.01 1.88 -1.23
C CYS A 60 39.28 2.10 0.11
N GLY A 61 38.16 1.45 0.33
CA GLY A 61 37.37 1.61 1.55
C GLY A 61 36.57 2.93 1.66
N LYS A 62 36.70 3.86 0.68
CA LYS A 62 35.98 5.12 0.72
C LYS A 62 34.47 4.91 0.80
N GLY A 63 33.82 5.58 1.75
CA GLY A 63 32.36 5.56 1.92
C GLY A 63 31.64 6.55 1.03
N LYS A 64 30.40 6.23 0.66
CA LYS A 64 29.37 7.15 0.17
C LYS A 64 28.02 6.81 0.79
N SER A 65 27.11 7.77 0.82
CA SER A 65 25.73 7.56 1.29
C SER A 65 24.74 7.95 0.20
N GLU A 66 23.60 7.26 0.20
CA GLU A 66 22.47 7.56 -0.69
C GLU A 66 21.18 7.54 0.13
N GLY A 67 20.22 8.41 -0.21
CA GLY A 67 18.92 8.46 0.45
C GLY A 67 18.13 7.16 0.29
N HIS A 68 17.26 6.87 1.24
CA HIS A 68 16.40 5.70 1.18
C HIS A 68 15.40 5.78 0.02
N ASN A 69 15.28 4.69 -0.74
CA ASN A 69 14.22 4.49 -1.73
C ASN A 69 13.12 3.63 -1.11
N LEU A 70 12.07 4.28 -0.58
CA LEU A 70 11.02 3.60 0.15
C LEU A 70 9.94 3.06 -0.79
N ASP A 71 9.51 1.83 -0.54
CA ASP A 71 8.32 1.22 -1.15
C ASP A 71 7.02 1.78 -0.53
N ALA A 72 5.87 1.34 -1.03
CA ALA A 72 4.55 1.75 -0.52
C ALA A 72 4.28 1.33 0.93
N TYR A 73 5.09 0.45 1.49
CA TYR A 73 5.01 0.01 2.90
C TYR A 73 5.94 0.79 3.82
N GLY A 74 6.76 1.69 3.27
CA GLY A 74 7.76 2.45 4.01
C GLY A 74 9.05 1.68 4.27
N ASN A 75 9.32 0.59 3.53
CA ASN A 75 10.57 -0.15 3.63
C ASN A 75 11.54 0.32 2.54
N CYS A 76 12.81 0.48 2.86
CA CYS A 76 13.82 0.74 1.84
C CYS A 76 14.00 -0.48 0.94
N THR A 77 13.97 -0.26 -0.38
CA THR A 77 14.14 -1.34 -1.38
C THR A 77 15.58 -1.83 -1.50
N ILE A 78 16.52 -1.17 -0.82
CA ILE A 78 17.96 -1.40 -0.95
C ILE A 78 18.56 -1.96 0.34
N CYS A 79 18.24 -1.38 1.52
CA CYS A 79 18.74 -1.82 2.83
C CYS A 79 17.58 -2.29 3.73
N TYR A 80 17.85 -2.57 5.02
CA TYR A 80 16.83 -3.05 5.96
C TYR A 80 16.07 -1.93 6.68
N TYR A 81 16.31 -0.65 6.33
CA TYR A 81 15.61 0.48 6.92
C TYR A 81 14.10 0.44 6.64
N SER A 82 13.30 0.81 7.62
CA SER A 82 11.84 0.87 7.50
C SER A 82 11.30 2.07 8.29
N ASP A 83 10.65 3.00 7.56
CA ASP A 83 9.90 4.10 8.14
C ASP A 83 8.38 3.84 8.02
N LYS A 84 7.79 3.35 9.10
CA LYS A 84 6.35 3.04 9.13
C LYS A 84 5.46 4.28 9.01
N THR A 85 5.99 5.48 9.26
CA THR A 85 5.23 6.74 9.06
C THR A 85 5.00 7.06 7.59
N LYS A 86 5.84 6.54 6.71
CA LYS A 86 5.75 6.70 5.25
C LYS A 86 4.88 5.63 4.57
N CYS A 87 4.32 4.70 5.34
CA CYS A 87 3.43 3.68 4.80
C CYS A 87 2.19 4.33 4.16
N GLN A 88 1.96 4.05 2.88
CA GLN A 88 0.82 4.55 2.10
C GLN A 88 -0.45 3.70 2.27
N HIS A 89 -0.42 2.72 3.17
CA HIS A 89 -1.51 1.80 3.47
C HIS A 89 -2.11 1.14 2.20
N PRO A 90 -1.29 0.51 1.32
CA PRO A 90 -1.79 0.01 0.06
C PRO A 90 -2.89 -1.03 0.28
N ASN A 91 -4.03 -0.86 -0.43
CA ASN A 91 -5.16 -1.78 -0.39
C ASN A 91 -4.90 -2.99 -1.29
N VAL A 92 -3.96 -3.82 -0.86
CA VAL A 92 -3.62 -5.09 -1.51
C VAL A 92 -4.06 -6.26 -0.62
N ALA A 93 -4.30 -7.40 -1.25
CA ALA A 93 -4.77 -8.60 -0.53
C ALA A 93 -3.86 -8.93 0.66
N GLY A 94 -4.48 -9.05 1.83
CA GLY A 94 -3.80 -9.42 3.07
C GLY A 94 -3.09 -8.29 3.83
N ASN A 95 -3.01 -7.07 3.31
CA ASN A 95 -2.39 -5.94 4.00
C ASN A 95 -3.34 -5.20 4.95
N LEU A 96 -4.62 -5.14 4.61
CA LEU A 96 -5.65 -4.50 5.44
C LEU A 96 -6.51 -5.55 6.14
N THR A 97 -6.84 -5.30 7.40
CA THR A 97 -7.84 -6.07 8.16
C THR A 97 -9.04 -5.18 8.41
N ARG A 98 -10.24 -5.67 8.10
CA ARG A 98 -11.52 -5.00 8.39
C ARG A 98 -12.20 -5.70 9.55
N THR A 99 -12.48 -4.96 10.61
CA THR A 99 -13.06 -5.51 11.83
C THR A 99 -14.38 -4.80 12.13
N ASN A 100 -15.43 -5.59 12.37
CA ASN A 100 -16.71 -5.07 12.80
C ASN A 100 -16.55 -4.37 14.16
N SER A 101 -16.88 -3.08 14.19
CA SER A 101 -16.84 -2.25 15.40
C SER A 101 -18.16 -2.22 16.16
N GLY A 102 -19.20 -2.90 15.65
CA GLY A 102 -20.57 -2.81 16.17
C GLY A 102 -21.32 -1.54 15.71
N ASP A 103 -20.65 -0.63 15.00
CA ASP A 103 -21.30 0.53 14.40
C ASP A 103 -22.03 0.15 13.12
N SER A 104 -23.29 0.62 12.97
CA SER A 104 -24.10 0.33 11.79
C SER A 104 -23.67 1.08 10.53
N ALA A 105 -22.82 2.10 10.64
CA ALA A 105 -22.36 2.93 9.53
C ALA A 105 -20.98 2.54 9.04
N SER A 106 -20.08 2.10 9.92
CA SER A 106 -18.69 1.90 9.60
C SER A 106 -18.05 0.70 10.30
N HIS A 107 -16.94 0.25 9.77
CA HIS A 107 -16.03 -0.72 10.39
C HIS A 107 -14.64 -0.13 10.55
N THR A 108 -13.81 -0.75 11.39
CA THR A 108 -12.42 -0.34 11.56
C THR A 108 -11.53 -1.07 10.56
N VAL A 109 -10.74 -0.30 9.81
CA VAL A 109 -9.66 -0.83 8.96
C VAL A 109 -8.34 -0.68 9.71
N THR A 110 -7.51 -1.71 9.67
CA THR A 110 -6.16 -1.72 10.26
C THR A 110 -5.15 -2.11 9.21
N CYS A 111 -4.12 -1.28 9.00
CA CYS A 111 -2.98 -1.64 8.19
C CYS A 111 -2.05 -2.59 8.98
N LYS A 112 -1.85 -3.81 8.50
CA LYS A 112 -1.00 -4.81 9.17
C LYS A 112 0.47 -4.42 9.21
N ASN A 113 0.91 -3.63 8.21
CA ASN A 113 2.31 -3.24 8.12
C ASN A 113 2.71 -2.18 9.15
N CYS A 114 1.90 -1.15 9.36
CA CYS A 114 2.22 -0.04 10.27
C CYS A 114 1.30 0.08 11.49
N GLY A 115 0.24 -0.71 11.58
CA GLY A 115 -0.70 -0.70 12.70
C GLY A 115 -1.71 0.47 12.69
N LYS A 116 -1.63 1.39 11.72
CA LYS A 116 -2.58 2.53 11.65
C LYS A 116 -3.99 2.03 11.42
N THR A 117 -4.94 2.66 12.09
CA THR A 117 -6.38 2.36 12.00
C THR A 117 -7.17 3.59 11.55
N TRP A 118 -8.28 3.34 10.82
CA TRP A 118 -9.24 4.37 10.42
C TRP A 118 -10.63 3.76 10.22
N PRO A 119 -11.71 4.55 10.32
CA PRO A 119 -13.04 4.09 9.98
C PRO A 119 -13.23 4.06 8.46
N GLU A 120 -13.94 3.04 7.96
CA GLU A 120 -14.38 2.91 6.56
C GLU A 120 -15.85 2.52 6.56
N SER A 121 -16.67 3.13 5.69
CA SER A 121 -18.08 2.79 5.56
C SER A 121 -18.26 1.35 5.12
N HIS A 122 -19.34 0.70 5.61
CA HIS A 122 -19.67 -0.64 5.16
C HIS A 122 -19.97 -0.68 3.67
N THR A 123 -19.31 -1.61 2.96
CA THR A 123 -19.65 -2.00 1.59
C THR A 123 -20.32 -3.36 1.64
N PHE A 124 -21.59 -3.44 1.21
CA PHE A 124 -22.38 -4.65 1.30
C PHE A 124 -22.38 -5.42 -0.02
N ASN A 125 -22.36 -6.72 0.07
CA ASN A 125 -22.67 -7.61 -1.05
C ASN A 125 -24.21 -7.76 -1.22
N ASN A 126 -24.64 -8.49 -2.24
CA ASN A 126 -26.06 -8.69 -2.56
C ASN A 126 -26.87 -9.43 -1.45
N ASN A 127 -26.19 -10.00 -0.46
CA ASN A 127 -26.82 -10.67 0.69
C ASN A 127 -26.84 -9.76 1.95
N GLY A 128 -26.42 -8.49 1.82
CA GLY A 128 -26.35 -7.57 2.93
C GLY A 128 -25.21 -7.79 3.90
N SER A 129 -24.18 -8.58 3.50
CA SER A 129 -22.98 -8.82 4.30
C SER A 129 -21.85 -7.87 3.90
N CYS A 130 -21.13 -7.33 4.89
CA CYS A 130 -19.87 -6.62 4.71
C CYS A 130 -18.69 -7.58 4.95
N GLU A 131 -17.55 -7.31 4.30
CA GLU A 131 -16.30 -8.07 4.47
C GLU A 131 -15.84 -8.15 5.94
N CYS A 132 -16.18 -7.14 6.77
CA CYS A 132 -15.86 -7.14 8.19
C CYS A 132 -16.75 -8.09 9.04
N GLY A 133 -17.72 -8.79 8.42
CA GLY A 133 -18.67 -9.66 9.08
C GLY A 133 -19.95 -8.96 9.58
N TYR A 134 -20.08 -7.64 9.40
CA TYR A 134 -21.31 -6.94 9.72
C TYR A 134 -22.43 -7.34 8.76
N GLN A 135 -23.64 -7.58 9.29
CA GLN A 135 -24.86 -7.87 8.54
C GLN A 135 -25.81 -6.66 8.61
N CYS A 136 -26.33 -6.27 7.46
CA CYS A 136 -27.36 -5.25 7.43
C CYS A 136 -28.67 -5.78 8.04
N GLU A 137 -29.22 -5.09 9.00
CA GLU A 137 -30.46 -5.49 9.69
C GLU A 137 -31.72 -5.24 8.85
N HIS A 138 -31.59 -4.61 7.68
CA HIS A 138 -32.67 -4.23 6.78
C HIS A 138 -33.86 -3.55 7.50
N PRO A 139 -33.64 -2.42 8.21
CA PRO A 139 -34.72 -1.74 8.91
C PRO A 139 -35.78 -1.23 7.91
N ALA A 140 -37.06 -1.35 8.25
CA ALA A 140 -38.17 -1.02 7.35
C ALA A 140 -38.17 0.43 6.82
N LYS A 141 -37.54 1.37 7.58
CA LYS A 141 -37.34 2.75 7.14
C LYS A 141 -36.44 2.91 5.91
N ASP A 142 -35.59 1.93 5.63
CA ASP A 142 -34.65 1.94 4.51
C ASP A 142 -35.19 1.08 3.32
N TYR A 143 -36.45 0.71 3.32
CA TYR A 143 -37.07 -0.06 2.25
C TYR A 143 -37.39 0.82 1.04
N GLU A 144 -36.93 0.40 -0.11
CA GLU A 144 -37.19 1.03 -1.41
C GLU A 144 -38.00 0.08 -2.30
N PRO A 145 -39.29 0.39 -2.56
CA PRO A 145 -40.11 -0.42 -3.44
C PRO A 145 -39.85 -0.10 -4.90
N HIS A 146 -39.78 -1.13 -5.75
CA HIS A 146 -39.55 -1.02 -7.18
C HIS A 146 -40.62 -1.80 -7.95
N SER A 147 -41.21 -1.17 -8.97
CA SER A 147 -42.14 -1.84 -9.88
C SER A 147 -41.39 -2.86 -10.75
N ASN A 148 -41.94 -4.06 -10.88
CA ASN A 148 -41.46 -5.06 -11.84
C ASN A 148 -42.17 -4.99 -13.21
N ASN A 149 -43.11 -4.03 -13.40
CA ASN A 149 -43.89 -3.79 -14.63
C ASN A 149 -44.72 -5.00 -15.10
N ASN A 150 -45.08 -5.89 -14.18
CA ASN A 150 -45.89 -7.11 -14.44
C ASN A 150 -46.93 -7.32 -13.35
N GLY A 151 -47.47 -6.24 -12.76
CA GLY A 151 -48.44 -6.35 -11.67
C GLY A 151 -47.82 -6.77 -10.32
N THR A 152 -46.47 -6.81 -10.23
CA THR A 152 -45.78 -7.11 -8.99
C THR A 152 -44.74 -6.01 -8.66
N HIS A 153 -44.32 -5.97 -7.42
CA HIS A 153 -43.22 -5.10 -6.96
C HIS A 153 -42.20 -5.90 -6.13
N SER A 154 -40.97 -5.40 -6.12
CA SER A 154 -39.89 -5.88 -5.25
C SER A 154 -39.56 -4.80 -4.24
N ILE A 155 -39.03 -5.17 -3.08
CA ILE A 155 -38.53 -4.25 -2.07
C ILE A 155 -37.06 -4.53 -1.86
N THR A 156 -36.25 -3.50 -2.03
CA THR A 156 -34.80 -3.57 -1.71
C THR A 156 -34.52 -2.72 -0.47
N CYS A 157 -33.42 -3.00 0.20
CA CYS A 157 -32.91 -2.16 1.27
C CYS A 157 -32.03 -1.06 0.65
N GLY A 158 -32.39 0.21 0.76
CA GLY A 158 -31.63 1.35 0.24
C GLY A 158 -30.24 1.49 0.86
N LYS A 159 -30.02 0.89 2.05
CA LYS A 159 -28.70 0.90 2.72
C LYS A 159 -27.72 -0.09 2.12
N CYS A 160 -28.16 -1.28 1.73
CA CYS A 160 -27.27 -2.36 1.28
C CYS A 160 -27.62 -2.94 -0.10
N GLY A 161 -28.72 -2.51 -0.73
CA GLY A 161 -29.18 -3.02 -2.03
C GLY A 161 -29.76 -4.43 -2.00
N ALA A 162 -29.78 -5.13 -0.86
CA ALA A 162 -30.30 -6.48 -0.78
C ALA A 162 -31.82 -6.50 -1.03
N THR A 163 -32.29 -7.49 -1.79
CA THR A 163 -33.73 -7.70 -2.01
C THR A 163 -34.36 -8.32 -0.75
N VAL A 164 -35.16 -7.51 -0.05
CA VAL A 164 -35.86 -7.91 1.18
C VAL A 164 -37.14 -8.67 0.85
N LYS A 165 -37.85 -8.29 -0.22
CA LYS A 165 -39.09 -8.93 -0.68
C LYS A 165 -39.14 -8.98 -2.20
N LYS A 166 -39.31 -10.17 -2.75
CA LYS A 166 -39.39 -10.42 -4.22
C LYS A 166 -40.83 -10.55 -4.65
N ALA A 167 -41.16 -9.98 -5.82
CA ALA A 167 -42.36 -10.25 -6.61
C ALA A 167 -43.68 -10.28 -5.79
N ALA A 168 -43.84 -9.31 -4.88
CA ALA A 168 -45.13 -9.14 -4.19
C ALA A 168 -46.16 -8.55 -5.15
N THR A 169 -47.43 -9.03 -5.10
CA THR A 169 -48.52 -8.49 -5.90
C THR A 169 -48.73 -6.98 -5.58
N CYS A 170 -48.93 -6.20 -6.62
CA CYS A 170 -49.29 -4.79 -6.48
C CYS A 170 -50.66 -4.62 -5.87
N VAL A 171 -50.86 -3.60 -5.05
CA VAL A 171 -52.10 -3.31 -4.34
C VAL A 171 -52.51 -1.86 -4.66
N ASP A 172 -53.78 -1.70 -5.02
CA ASP A 172 -54.43 -0.39 -5.21
C ASP A 172 -55.76 -0.38 -4.41
N ASP A 173 -55.68 -0.12 -3.14
CA ASP A 173 -56.80 -0.13 -2.23
C ASP A 173 -57.27 1.29 -1.81
N ARG A 174 -56.51 2.31 -2.14
CA ARG A 174 -56.81 3.70 -1.75
C ARG A 174 -57.53 4.51 -2.82
N ASN A 175 -57.24 4.23 -4.07
CA ASN A 175 -57.83 4.96 -5.20
C ASN A 175 -57.54 4.16 -6.51
N PRO A 176 -58.55 3.47 -7.07
CA PRO A 176 -58.38 2.55 -8.20
C PRO A 176 -57.98 3.30 -9.46
N ARG A 177 -56.73 3.66 -9.57
CA ARG A 177 -56.07 4.33 -10.72
C ARG A 177 -55.26 3.40 -11.57
N GLY A 178 -55.21 2.10 -11.22
CA GLY A 178 -54.34 1.15 -11.85
C GLY A 178 -52.85 1.32 -11.55
N ILE A 179 -52.56 1.96 -10.39
CA ILE A 179 -51.21 2.24 -9.91
C ILE A 179 -51.05 1.60 -8.52
N CYS A 180 -49.93 0.88 -8.33
CA CYS A 180 -49.64 0.28 -7.04
C CYS A 180 -49.35 1.32 -5.97
N ASP A 181 -50.08 1.27 -4.83
CA ASP A 181 -49.90 2.20 -3.70
C ASP A 181 -48.54 2.10 -3.02
N ILE A 182 -47.77 1.01 -3.27
CA ILE A 182 -46.48 0.76 -2.64
C ILE A 182 -45.32 1.24 -3.52
N CYS A 183 -45.32 0.90 -4.81
CA CYS A 183 -44.17 1.21 -5.70
C CYS A 183 -44.50 2.29 -6.76
N GLY A 184 -45.75 2.76 -6.85
CA GLY A 184 -46.18 3.74 -7.87
C GLY A 184 -46.17 3.22 -9.32
N GLY A 185 -45.90 1.92 -9.54
CA GLY A 185 -45.88 1.30 -10.86
C GLY A 185 -47.27 0.88 -11.32
N PRO A 186 -47.47 0.60 -12.64
CA PRO A 186 -48.74 0.19 -13.19
C PRO A 186 -49.14 -1.19 -12.68
N MET A 187 -50.42 -1.39 -12.45
CA MET A 187 -51.04 -2.69 -12.19
C MET A 187 -51.49 -3.25 -13.54
N VAL A 188 -50.74 -4.20 -14.05
CA VAL A 188 -51.03 -4.86 -15.33
C VAL A 188 -51.84 -6.13 -15.09
#